data_5adbe7b017c4c65d1ee81da9f8cea7ec
#
_entry.id   5adbe7b017c4c65d1ee81da9f8cea7ec
#
_cell.length_a   1.000
_cell.length_b   1.000
_cell.length_c   1.000
_cell.angle_alpha   90.00
_cell.angle_beta   90.00
_cell.angle_gamma   90.00
#
_symmetry.space_group_name_H-M   'P 1'
#
loop_
_entity.id
_entity.type
_entity.pdbx_description
1 polymer ?
#
loop_
_entity_poly.entity_id
_entity_poly.type
_entity_poly.pdbx_seq_one_letter_code
_entity_poly.pdbx_strand_id
1 'polypeptide(L)'
;MPVQFSYLADQPELVPQIIRWWHTVWTDRMGSDFSSLEQQLADSLSKTEFPIHIIASVDDEPVAVAALKRQELKELFPDKQHWLSSVYVDENWRGRQLGSRITARAIELAREKRLPHLYLQTQNLSGGLYTKLGWQPIEQLSVRGDPTLLMILTLSEAQ
;
A
#
# COMPACT_ATOMS: atom_id res chain seq x y z
N MET A 1 -12.02 1.76 -19.19
CA MET A 1 -10.63 2.21 -18.95
C MET A 1 -9.82 0.99 -18.51
N PRO A 2 -9.03 0.42 -19.43
CA PRO A 2 -8.21 -0.73 -19.07
C PRO A 2 -7.04 -0.32 -18.18
N VAL A 3 -6.86 -1.05 -17.11
CA VAL A 3 -5.77 -0.82 -16.16
C VAL A 3 -4.83 -2.02 -16.21
N GLN A 4 -3.54 -1.74 -16.34
CA GLN A 4 -2.50 -2.75 -16.33
C GLN A 4 -1.77 -2.70 -15.00
N PHE A 5 -1.43 -3.87 -14.45
CA PHE A 5 -0.69 -3.95 -13.20
C PHE A 5 0.69 -4.53 -13.46
N SER A 6 1.68 -3.99 -12.77
CA SER A 6 3.06 -4.43 -12.91
C SER A 6 3.77 -4.30 -11.56
N TYR A 7 4.96 -4.88 -11.47
CA TYR A 7 5.80 -4.72 -10.28
C TYR A 7 6.72 -3.51 -10.47
N LEU A 8 6.88 -2.74 -9.40
CA LEU A 8 7.86 -1.64 -9.45
C LEU A 8 9.26 -2.17 -9.73
N ALA A 9 9.57 -3.39 -9.28
CA ALA A 9 10.87 -4.02 -9.52
C ALA A 9 11.18 -4.18 -11.01
N ASP A 10 10.15 -4.29 -11.85
CA ASP A 10 10.32 -4.37 -13.31
C ASP A 10 10.42 -2.98 -13.97
N GLN A 11 10.17 -1.91 -13.21
CA GLN A 11 10.19 -0.54 -13.72
C GLN A 11 10.89 0.40 -12.72
N PRO A 12 12.16 0.11 -12.39
CA PRO A 12 12.86 0.88 -11.35
C PRO A 12 13.01 2.36 -11.68
N GLU A 13 12.88 2.75 -12.93
CA GLU A 13 12.91 4.15 -13.35
C GLU A 13 11.74 4.95 -12.78
N LEU A 14 10.71 4.30 -12.26
CA LEU A 14 9.57 4.98 -11.65
C LEU A 14 9.81 5.35 -10.18
N VAL A 15 10.90 4.89 -9.58
CA VAL A 15 11.19 5.16 -8.17
C VAL A 15 11.10 6.65 -7.80
N PRO A 16 11.71 7.58 -8.57
CA PRO A 16 11.59 9.00 -8.22
C PRO A 16 10.14 9.50 -8.21
N GLN A 17 9.32 9.05 -9.16
CA GLN A 17 7.91 9.45 -9.22
C GLN A 17 7.14 8.93 -8.00
N ILE A 18 7.38 7.69 -7.60
CA ILE A 18 6.72 7.09 -6.45
C ILE A 18 7.09 7.84 -5.17
N ILE A 19 8.34 8.18 -4.99
CA ILE A 19 8.80 8.95 -3.84
C ILE A 19 8.10 10.32 -3.82
N ARG A 20 7.98 11.00 -4.96
CA ARG A 20 7.28 12.28 -5.03
C ARG A 20 5.81 12.14 -4.67
N TRP A 21 5.14 11.08 -5.15
CA TRP A 21 3.75 10.80 -4.81
C TRP A 21 3.55 10.67 -3.30
N TRP A 22 4.33 9.81 -2.68
CA TRP A 22 4.23 9.59 -1.24
C TRP A 22 4.55 10.84 -0.44
N HIS A 23 5.52 11.63 -0.91
CA HIS A 23 5.93 12.84 -0.22
C HIS A 23 4.80 13.88 -0.14
N THR A 24 3.87 13.89 -1.09
CA THR A 24 2.73 14.82 -1.04
C THR A 24 1.81 14.54 0.16
N VAL A 25 1.77 13.30 0.62
CA VAL A 25 0.90 12.85 1.72
C VAL A 25 1.67 12.74 3.03
N TRP A 26 2.89 12.22 2.97
CA TRP A 26 3.67 11.89 4.17
C TRP A 26 4.93 12.73 4.31
N THR A 27 4.83 14.01 3.96
CA THR A 27 5.96 14.96 3.99
C THR A 27 6.70 14.95 5.33
N ASP A 28 5.93 15.00 6.43
CA ASP A 28 6.51 15.08 7.77
C ASP A 28 7.26 13.81 8.20
N ARG A 29 6.88 12.68 7.63
CA ARG A 29 7.48 11.38 7.97
C ARG A 29 8.69 11.07 7.11
N MET A 30 8.71 11.59 5.88
CA MET A 30 9.73 11.22 4.90
C MET A 30 10.94 12.14 4.92
N GLY A 31 10.75 13.40 5.33
CA GLY A 31 11.81 14.38 5.24
C GLY A 31 12.03 14.85 3.81
N SER A 32 13.17 15.51 3.58
CA SER A 32 13.45 16.15 2.30
C SER A 32 14.68 15.60 1.56
N ASP A 33 15.31 14.55 2.07
CA ASP A 33 16.45 13.92 1.40
C ASP A 33 15.95 12.92 0.37
N PHE A 34 15.51 13.43 -0.78
CA PHE A 34 14.95 12.60 -1.84
C PHE A 34 15.94 11.57 -2.35
N SER A 35 17.22 11.92 -2.44
CA SER A 35 18.23 10.98 -2.92
C SER A 35 18.31 9.73 -2.03
N SER A 36 18.29 9.93 -0.72
CA SER A 36 18.29 8.82 0.23
C SER A 36 17.01 8.00 0.17
N LEU A 37 15.86 8.66 0.06
CA LEU A 37 14.57 7.97 -0.05
C LEU A 37 14.49 7.13 -1.31
N GLU A 38 14.95 7.68 -2.44
CA GLU A 38 14.97 6.97 -3.71
C GLU A 38 15.90 5.75 -3.64
N GLN A 39 17.07 5.91 -3.03
CA GLN A 39 18.02 4.81 -2.89
C GLN A 39 17.46 3.69 -2.01
N GLN A 40 16.82 4.04 -0.90
CA GLN A 40 16.21 3.05 -0.01
C GLN A 40 15.13 2.26 -0.74
N LEU A 41 14.27 2.94 -1.50
CA LEU A 41 13.25 2.25 -2.26
C LEU A 41 13.86 1.36 -3.33
N ALA A 42 14.82 1.90 -4.08
CA ALA A 42 15.48 1.14 -5.14
C ALA A 42 16.15 -0.13 -4.60
N ASP A 43 16.78 -0.03 -3.43
CA ASP A 43 17.46 -1.18 -2.81
C ASP A 43 16.48 -2.25 -2.32
N SER A 44 15.21 -1.89 -2.12
CA SER A 44 14.20 -2.80 -1.59
C SER A 44 13.37 -3.50 -2.68
N LEU A 45 13.59 -3.17 -3.96
CA LEU A 45 12.73 -3.68 -5.03
C LEU A 45 12.85 -5.20 -5.17
N SER A 46 11.68 -5.87 -5.16
CA SER A 46 11.61 -7.31 -5.31
C SER A 46 10.21 -7.70 -5.79
N LYS A 47 10.13 -8.86 -6.44
CA LYS A 47 8.84 -9.46 -6.83
C LYS A 47 8.48 -10.62 -5.91
N THR A 48 9.39 -11.05 -5.06
CA THR A 48 9.21 -12.23 -4.21
C THR A 48 9.40 -11.94 -2.73
N GLU A 49 10.25 -10.97 -2.39
CA GLU A 49 10.57 -10.63 -1.01
C GLU A 49 9.86 -9.33 -0.61
N PHE A 50 9.29 -9.29 0.58
CA PHE A 50 8.65 -8.08 1.08
C PHE A 50 9.68 -7.00 1.43
N PRO A 51 9.42 -5.73 1.15
CA PRO A 51 8.15 -5.21 0.60
C PRO A 51 8.05 -5.46 -0.91
N ILE A 52 6.84 -5.69 -1.39
CA ILE A 52 6.56 -5.82 -2.82
C ILE A 52 5.68 -4.65 -3.23
N HIS A 53 6.13 -3.87 -4.21
CA HIS A 53 5.39 -2.71 -4.69
C HIS A 53 4.77 -3.02 -6.04
N ILE A 54 3.49 -2.70 -6.19
CA ILE A 54 2.77 -2.88 -7.45
C ILE A 54 2.32 -1.52 -7.98
N ILE A 55 2.29 -1.41 -9.30
CA ILE A 55 1.94 -0.19 -10.03
C ILE A 55 0.71 -0.48 -10.87
N ALA A 56 -0.24 0.46 -10.88
CA ALA A 56 -1.33 0.47 -11.86
C ALA A 56 -1.01 1.51 -12.90
N SER A 57 -1.22 1.16 -14.17
CA SER A 57 -0.99 2.06 -15.30
C SER A 57 -2.18 2.06 -16.24
N VAL A 58 -2.41 3.20 -16.89
CA VAL A 58 -3.40 3.37 -17.96
C VAL A 58 -2.65 3.94 -19.15
N ASP A 59 -2.71 3.24 -20.29
CA ASP A 59 -1.99 3.63 -21.52
C ASP A 59 -0.50 3.92 -21.24
N ASP A 60 0.13 3.01 -20.47
CA ASP A 60 1.53 3.08 -20.06
C ASP A 60 1.87 4.22 -19.11
N GLU A 61 0.88 4.97 -18.63
CA GLU A 61 1.09 6.03 -17.65
C GLU A 61 0.81 5.47 -16.25
N PRO A 62 1.80 5.52 -15.34
CA PRO A 62 1.56 5.10 -13.95
C PRO A 62 0.54 6.01 -13.28
N VAL A 63 -0.46 5.42 -12.64
CA VAL A 63 -1.55 6.18 -12.02
C VAL A 63 -1.76 5.85 -10.55
N ALA A 64 -1.21 4.74 -10.06
CA ALA A 64 -1.36 4.36 -8.66
C ALA A 64 -0.26 3.40 -8.23
N VAL A 65 -0.04 3.32 -6.92
CA VAL A 65 0.93 2.40 -6.32
C VAL A 65 0.33 1.81 -5.04
N ALA A 66 0.73 0.60 -4.72
CA ALA A 66 0.42 -0.04 -3.44
C ALA A 66 1.57 -0.97 -3.08
N ALA A 67 1.69 -1.30 -1.80
CA ALA A 67 2.73 -2.20 -1.34
C ALA A 67 2.17 -3.27 -0.42
N LEU A 68 2.77 -4.45 -0.50
CA LEU A 68 2.62 -5.50 0.51
C LEU A 68 3.90 -5.49 1.34
N LYS A 69 3.76 -5.35 2.65
CA LYS A 69 4.89 -5.32 3.58
C LYS A 69 4.75 -6.41 4.62
N ARG A 70 5.88 -6.89 5.11
CA ARG A 70 5.87 -7.86 6.20
C ARG A 70 5.40 -7.22 7.48
N GLN A 71 5.78 -5.97 7.72
CA GLN A 71 5.52 -5.32 9.00
C GLN A 71 5.34 -3.81 8.85
N GLU A 72 4.40 -3.26 9.61
CA GLU A 72 4.22 -1.83 9.83
C GLU A 72 3.91 -1.62 11.28
N LEU A 73 4.19 -0.43 11.79
CA LEU A 73 3.94 -0.11 13.20
C LEU A 73 4.53 -1.18 14.13
N LYS A 74 5.74 -1.61 13.82
CA LYS A 74 6.41 -2.70 14.53
C LYS A 74 6.45 -2.49 16.04
N GLU A 75 6.63 -1.25 16.46
CA GLU A 75 6.71 -0.92 17.90
C GLU A 75 5.38 -1.13 18.61
N LEU A 76 4.26 -0.92 17.90
CA LEU A 76 2.93 -1.09 18.46
C LEU A 76 2.41 -2.51 18.28
N PHE A 77 2.73 -3.13 17.14
CA PHE A 77 2.18 -4.43 16.76
C PHE A 77 3.28 -5.38 16.28
N PRO A 78 4.21 -5.77 17.14
CA PRO A 78 5.31 -6.64 16.71
C PRO A 78 4.85 -8.02 16.22
N ASP A 79 3.66 -8.45 16.63
CA ASP A 79 3.13 -9.77 16.27
C ASP A 79 2.23 -9.74 15.03
N LYS A 80 1.95 -8.55 14.47
CA LYS A 80 1.06 -8.43 13.32
C LYS A 80 1.88 -8.31 12.06
N GLN A 81 1.86 -9.35 11.26
CA GLN A 81 2.61 -9.42 10.01
C GLN A 81 1.69 -9.44 8.80
N HIS A 82 2.21 -9.00 7.68
CA HIS A 82 1.56 -8.91 6.37
C HIS A 82 0.57 -7.75 6.32
N TRP A 83 1.03 -6.67 5.72
CA TRP A 83 0.30 -5.40 5.66
C TRP A 83 0.14 -4.92 4.24
N LEU A 84 -1.04 -4.38 3.95
CA LEU A 84 -1.23 -3.51 2.79
C LEU A 84 -0.80 -2.11 3.20
N SER A 85 0.03 -1.47 2.40
CA SER A 85 0.61 -0.19 2.77
C SER A 85 0.85 0.69 1.56
N SER A 86 1.07 1.97 1.82
CA SER A 86 1.58 2.92 0.83
C SER A 86 0.69 3.05 -0.41
N VAL A 87 -0.62 2.90 -0.25
CA VAL A 87 -1.58 3.05 -1.34
C VAL A 87 -1.69 4.54 -1.70
N TYR A 88 -1.47 4.85 -2.97
CA TYR A 88 -1.57 6.21 -3.46
C TYR A 88 -2.09 6.21 -4.90
N VAL A 89 -3.01 7.12 -5.18
CA VAL A 89 -3.53 7.35 -6.55
C VAL A 89 -3.13 8.76 -6.95
N ASP A 90 -2.57 8.89 -8.16
CA ASP A 90 -2.22 10.20 -8.73
C ASP A 90 -3.44 11.12 -8.65
N GLU A 91 -3.23 12.36 -8.19
CA GLU A 91 -4.35 13.28 -7.95
C GLU A 91 -5.18 13.56 -9.21
N ASN A 92 -4.56 13.50 -10.38
CA ASN A 92 -5.26 13.72 -11.65
C ASN A 92 -6.12 12.53 -12.07
N TRP A 93 -5.97 11.40 -11.37
CA TRP A 93 -6.65 10.15 -11.69
C TRP A 93 -7.61 9.71 -10.60
N ARG A 94 -7.82 10.53 -9.57
CA ARG A 94 -8.76 10.22 -8.49
C ARG A 94 -10.20 10.29 -8.98
N GLY A 95 -11.10 9.61 -8.25
CA GLY A 95 -12.51 9.56 -8.60
C GLY A 95 -12.84 8.53 -9.67
N ARG A 96 -11.91 7.63 -9.99
CA ARG A 96 -12.08 6.60 -11.02
C ARG A 96 -11.93 5.19 -10.45
N GLN A 97 -12.06 5.05 -9.13
CA GLN A 97 -12.00 3.79 -8.41
C GLN A 97 -10.65 3.06 -8.55
N LEU A 98 -9.58 3.80 -8.86
CA LEU A 98 -8.24 3.19 -9.01
C LEU A 98 -7.69 2.70 -7.68
N GLY A 99 -7.99 3.39 -6.58
CA GLY A 99 -7.61 2.92 -5.25
C GLY A 99 -8.20 1.56 -4.93
N SER A 100 -9.48 1.37 -5.25
CA SER A 100 -10.15 0.07 -5.06
C SER A 100 -9.55 -0.99 -5.98
N ARG A 101 -9.24 -0.63 -7.23
CA ARG A 101 -8.71 -1.59 -8.19
C ARG A 101 -7.31 -2.05 -7.84
N ILE A 102 -6.42 -1.13 -7.45
CA ILE A 102 -5.06 -1.52 -7.07
C ILE A 102 -5.06 -2.29 -5.74
N THR A 103 -5.95 -1.92 -4.82
CA THR A 103 -6.10 -2.67 -3.57
C THR A 103 -6.58 -4.09 -3.85
N ALA A 104 -7.55 -4.25 -4.75
CA ALA A 104 -8.02 -5.58 -5.15
C ALA A 104 -6.89 -6.41 -5.76
N ARG A 105 -6.03 -5.79 -6.56
CA ARG A 105 -4.87 -6.50 -7.13
C ARG A 105 -3.87 -6.91 -6.06
N ALA A 106 -3.64 -6.05 -5.08
CA ALA A 106 -2.75 -6.40 -3.97
C ALA A 106 -3.32 -7.57 -3.16
N ILE A 107 -4.62 -7.57 -2.92
CA ILE A 107 -5.29 -8.67 -2.23
C ILE A 107 -5.14 -9.98 -3.02
N GLU A 108 -5.33 -9.93 -4.34
CA GLU A 108 -5.16 -11.09 -5.19
C GLU A 108 -3.74 -11.63 -5.10
N LEU A 109 -2.74 -10.74 -5.13
CA LEU A 109 -1.35 -11.15 -4.98
C LEU A 109 -1.10 -11.80 -3.62
N ALA A 110 -1.68 -11.24 -2.56
CA ALA A 110 -1.57 -11.82 -1.21
C ALA A 110 -2.18 -13.23 -1.17
N ARG A 111 -3.30 -13.44 -1.86
CA ARG A 111 -3.91 -14.78 -1.96
C ARG A 111 -3.03 -15.76 -2.73
N GLU A 112 -2.41 -15.29 -3.82
CA GLU A 112 -1.48 -16.12 -4.61
C GLU A 112 -0.30 -16.57 -3.77
N LYS A 113 0.14 -15.73 -2.83
CA LYS A 113 1.23 -16.05 -1.91
C LYS A 113 0.76 -16.81 -0.67
N ARG A 114 -0.54 -17.12 -0.60
CA ARG A 114 -1.15 -17.88 0.50
C ARG A 114 -0.98 -17.21 1.86
N LEU A 115 -1.01 -15.88 1.90
CA LEU A 115 -1.00 -15.16 3.16
C LEU A 115 -2.34 -15.37 3.87
N PRO A 116 -2.34 -15.54 5.19
CA PRO A 116 -3.58 -15.83 5.92
C PRO A 116 -4.47 -14.60 6.07
N HIS A 117 -3.86 -13.41 6.06
CA HIS A 117 -4.56 -12.16 6.29
C HIS A 117 -3.71 -10.99 5.84
N LEU A 118 -4.32 -9.81 5.78
CA LEU A 118 -3.62 -8.54 5.63
C LEU A 118 -4.14 -7.58 6.68
N TYR A 119 -3.25 -6.78 7.22
CA TYR A 119 -3.60 -5.63 8.06
C TYR A 119 -3.42 -4.35 7.27
N LEU A 120 -4.09 -3.30 7.69
CA LEU A 120 -3.80 -1.94 7.24
C LEU A 120 -4.12 -0.94 8.34
N GLN A 121 -3.55 0.24 8.22
CA GLN A 121 -3.90 1.37 9.05
C GLN A 121 -4.40 2.49 8.15
N THR A 122 -5.42 3.20 8.58
CA THR A 122 -5.96 4.33 7.83
C THR A 122 -6.45 5.42 8.77
N GLN A 123 -6.28 6.67 8.35
CA GLN A 123 -6.81 7.80 9.10
C GLN A 123 -8.28 8.04 8.81
N ASN A 124 -8.85 7.34 7.83
CA ASN A 124 -10.29 7.36 7.59
C ASN A 124 -10.96 6.40 8.58
N LEU A 125 -11.52 6.95 9.65
CA LEU A 125 -12.07 6.15 10.75
C LEU A 125 -13.32 5.35 10.38
N SER A 126 -13.94 5.63 9.23
CA SER A 126 -15.04 4.82 8.71
C SER A 126 -14.55 3.62 7.90
N GLY A 127 -13.24 3.56 7.63
CA GLY A 127 -12.63 2.53 6.80
C GLY A 127 -12.67 2.83 5.30
N GLY A 128 -13.52 3.76 4.86
CA GLY A 128 -13.58 4.17 3.45
C GLY A 128 -13.75 3.03 2.47
N LEU A 129 -12.93 3.03 1.42
CA LEU A 129 -12.97 1.98 0.39
C LEU A 129 -12.68 0.58 0.95
N TYR A 130 -11.90 0.50 2.03
CA TYR A 130 -11.52 -0.79 2.60
C TYR A 130 -12.72 -1.52 3.22
N THR A 131 -13.60 -0.78 3.87
CA THR A 131 -14.84 -1.36 4.39
C THR A 131 -15.66 -1.98 3.25
N LYS A 132 -15.72 -1.30 2.10
CA LYS A 132 -16.45 -1.80 0.93
C LYS A 132 -15.81 -3.05 0.35
N LEU A 133 -14.51 -3.23 0.53
CA LEU A 133 -13.78 -4.41 0.05
C LEU A 133 -13.76 -5.57 1.05
N GLY A 134 -14.47 -5.43 2.16
CA GLY A 134 -14.60 -6.52 3.13
C GLY A 134 -13.67 -6.48 4.33
N TRP A 135 -12.87 -5.44 4.44
CA TRP A 135 -11.99 -5.29 5.60
C TRP A 135 -12.81 -4.98 6.85
N GLN A 136 -12.36 -5.51 7.99
CA GLN A 136 -13.03 -5.34 9.28
C GLN A 136 -12.20 -4.47 10.19
N PRO A 137 -12.82 -3.55 10.94
CA PRO A 137 -12.08 -2.76 11.92
C PRO A 137 -11.70 -3.63 13.11
N ILE A 138 -10.47 -3.44 13.63
CA ILE A 138 -9.99 -4.11 14.83
C ILE A 138 -10.02 -3.15 16.01
N GLU A 139 -9.37 -2.00 15.86
CA GLU A 139 -9.30 -1.00 16.91
C GLU A 139 -8.97 0.37 16.36
N GLN A 140 -9.32 1.39 17.13
CA GLN A 140 -8.96 2.76 16.85
C GLN A 140 -7.88 3.16 17.86
N LEU A 141 -6.81 3.80 17.34
CA LEU A 141 -5.66 4.18 18.18
C LEU A 141 -5.09 5.48 17.68
N SER A 142 -4.12 6.03 18.42
CA SER A 142 -3.39 7.21 17.98
C SER A 142 -2.02 6.78 17.47
N VAL A 143 -1.67 7.20 16.25
CA VAL A 143 -0.36 6.96 15.66
C VAL A 143 0.25 8.32 15.39
N ARG A 144 1.36 8.61 16.05
CA ARG A 144 2.05 9.90 15.90
C ARG A 144 1.13 11.10 16.15
N GLY A 145 0.16 10.93 17.05
CA GLY A 145 -0.80 11.96 17.38
C GLY A 145 -2.04 11.99 16.50
N ASP A 146 -2.12 11.14 15.48
CA ASP A 146 -3.26 11.11 14.57
C ASP A 146 -4.19 9.94 14.88
N PRO A 147 -5.52 10.17 14.98
CA PRO A 147 -6.48 9.09 15.12
C PRO A 147 -6.38 8.15 13.91
N THR A 148 -6.27 6.86 14.18
CA THR A 148 -6.00 5.85 13.15
C THR A 148 -6.86 4.62 13.41
N LEU A 149 -7.38 4.03 12.34
CA LEU A 149 -8.13 2.78 12.39
C LEU A 149 -7.24 1.64 11.90
N LEU A 150 -7.12 0.59 12.72
CA LEU A 150 -6.46 -0.64 12.33
C LEU A 150 -7.51 -1.59 11.79
N MET A 151 -7.26 -2.16 10.62
CA MET A 151 -8.19 -3.06 9.94
C MET A 151 -7.52 -4.36 9.56
N ILE A 152 -8.33 -5.39 9.38
CA ILE A 152 -7.86 -6.70 8.94
C ILE A 152 -8.75 -7.22 7.81
N LEU A 153 -8.14 -7.92 6.87
CA LEU A 153 -8.84 -8.73 5.87
C LEU A 153 -8.35 -10.17 6.02
N THR A 154 -9.26 -11.08 6.31
CA THR A 154 -8.94 -12.50 6.40
C THR A 154 -8.94 -13.09 5.00
N LEU A 155 -7.85 -13.73 4.60
CA LEU A 155 -7.64 -14.27 3.26
C LEU A 155 -7.80 -15.78 3.21
N SER A 156 -7.31 -16.47 4.24
CA SER A 156 -7.46 -17.91 4.29
C SER A 156 -8.78 -18.24 4.95
N GLU A 157 -9.59 -19.02 4.26
CA GLU A 157 -10.82 -19.48 4.83
C GLU A 157 -10.55 -20.73 5.66
N ALA A 158 -11.22 -20.85 6.80
CA ALA A 158 -11.16 -22.04 7.59
C ALA A 158 -11.84 -23.17 6.80
N GLN A 159 -11.09 -24.18 6.48
CA GLN A 159 -11.59 -25.30 5.72
C GLN A 159 -11.91 -26.48 6.64
#